data_fa6154e0c295bad6b25c231e5dc1b1a1
#
_entry.id   fa6154e0c295bad6b25c231e5dc1b1a1
#
_cell.length_a   1.000
_cell.length_b   1.000
_cell.length_c   1.000
_cell.angle_alpha   90.00
_cell.angle_beta   90.00
_cell.angle_gamma   90.00
#
_symmetry.space_group_name_H-M   'P 1'
#
loop_
_entity.id
_entity.type
_entity.pdbx_description
1 polymer ?
#
loop_
_entity_poly.entity_id
_entity_poly.type
_entity_poly.pdbx_seq_one_letter_code
_entity_poly.pdbx_strand_id
1 'polypeptide(L)'
;MNLSARRVMVKFAAGVLGLAAAAVAQDTAIDVQRSTITIHVGKAGLLSAAGHDHWVNAPVSSGMIREAPAYVEFMVETAKMTVKPDPKVDAKTQAEIQKDMAEMTLETGKFPRIVFRSTRVDKVADAQWKVTGDLALHGVTKPVTLLVKRMGDTYTAHTVLKQTDFAIKPVSVASGVIKAKDELELDFAIFTRRP
;
A
#
# COMPACT_ATOMS: atom_id res chain seq x y z
N MET A 1 -88.22 -10.53 25.08
CA MET A 1 -87.48 -10.68 23.78
C MET A 1 -86.15 -10.01 23.91
N ASN A 2 -85.07 -10.79 24.24
CA ASN A 2 -83.73 -10.26 24.53
C ASN A 2 -82.85 -10.50 23.31
N LEU A 3 -82.42 -9.40 22.66
CA LEU A 3 -81.37 -9.46 21.66
C LEU A 3 -80.01 -9.23 22.31
N SER A 4 -79.23 -10.29 22.29
CA SER A 4 -77.85 -10.28 22.78
C SER A 4 -76.94 -9.78 21.68
N ALA A 5 -76.31 -8.63 21.88
CA ALA A 5 -75.33 -8.04 20.95
C ALA A 5 -73.92 -8.69 21.20
N ARG A 6 -73.45 -9.51 20.24
CA ARG A 6 -72.08 -10.05 20.23
C ARG A 6 -71.13 -8.99 19.78
N ARG A 7 -70.24 -8.50 20.68
CA ARG A 7 -69.06 -7.67 20.34
C ARG A 7 -68.00 -8.56 19.72
N VAL A 8 -67.71 -8.32 18.46
CA VAL A 8 -66.56 -8.88 17.74
C VAL A 8 -65.31 -8.03 18.13
N MET A 9 -64.37 -8.64 18.83
CA MET A 9 -63.10 -8.04 19.21
C MET A 9 -62.06 -8.28 18.10
N VAL A 10 -61.83 -7.24 17.27
CA VAL A 10 -60.77 -7.28 16.25
C VAL A 10 -59.41 -7.02 16.94
N LYS A 11 -58.55 -8.03 17.01
CA LYS A 11 -57.18 -7.87 17.48
C LYS A 11 -56.31 -7.31 16.34
N PHE A 12 -55.92 -6.06 16.47
CA PHE A 12 -54.85 -5.49 15.61
C PHE A 12 -53.49 -6.05 16.07
N ALA A 13 -52.87 -6.87 15.25
CA ALA A 13 -51.49 -7.26 15.42
C ALA A 13 -50.63 -6.11 14.85
N ALA A 14 -50.01 -5.36 15.75
CA ALA A 14 -49.00 -4.37 15.34
C ALA A 14 -47.69 -5.11 14.93
N GLY A 15 -47.48 -5.23 13.64
CA GLY A 15 -46.23 -5.72 13.08
C GLY A 15 -45.14 -4.64 13.29
N VAL A 16 -44.20 -4.92 14.15
CA VAL A 16 -42.97 -4.12 14.28
C VAL A 16 -42.07 -4.42 13.06
N LEU A 17 -42.06 -3.55 12.08
CA LEU A 17 -41.09 -3.56 11.00
C LEU A 17 -39.74 -3.12 11.60
N GLY A 18 -38.86 -4.07 11.91
CA GLY A 18 -37.49 -3.77 12.28
C GLY A 18 -36.75 -3.22 11.07
N LEU A 19 -36.45 -1.91 11.05
CA LEU A 19 -35.49 -1.35 10.11
C LEU A 19 -34.11 -1.89 10.52
N ALA A 20 -33.60 -2.85 9.75
CA ALA A 20 -32.19 -3.19 9.81
C ALA A 20 -31.40 -1.99 9.23
N ALA A 21 -30.80 -1.20 10.11
CA ALA A 21 -29.86 -0.18 9.70
C ALA A 21 -28.67 -0.89 9.03
N ALA A 22 -28.57 -0.80 7.72
CA ALA A 22 -27.36 -1.20 7.00
C ALA A 22 -26.22 -0.31 7.53
N ALA A 23 -25.27 -0.91 8.23
CA ALA A 23 -24.06 -0.21 8.62
C ALA A 23 -23.35 0.23 7.33
N VAL A 24 -23.36 1.54 7.06
CA VAL A 24 -22.62 2.11 5.94
C VAL A 24 -21.16 1.92 6.25
N ALA A 25 -20.47 1.13 5.42
CA ALA A 25 -19.03 0.95 5.53
C ALA A 25 -18.35 2.32 5.43
N GLN A 26 -17.64 2.72 6.48
CA GLN A 26 -16.95 4.00 6.51
C GLN A 26 -15.55 3.82 5.94
N ASP A 27 -15.24 4.58 4.87
CA ASP A 27 -13.89 4.68 4.34
C ASP A 27 -13.04 5.53 5.29
N THR A 28 -11.94 4.95 5.75
CA THR A 28 -10.96 5.67 6.58
C THR A 28 -9.80 6.12 5.72
N ALA A 29 -9.61 7.43 5.61
CA ALA A 29 -8.51 7.98 4.83
C ALA A 29 -7.15 7.61 5.45
N ILE A 30 -6.17 7.32 4.60
CA ILE A 30 -4.77 7.17 5.01
C ILE A 30 -4.23 8.55 5.41
N ASP A 31 -3.50 8.60 6.51
CA ASP A 31 -2.75 9.78 6.94
C ASP A 31 -1.46 9.89 6.12
N VAL A 32 -1.52 10.68 5.06
CA VAL A 32 -0.42 10.84 4.10
C VAL A 32 0.81 11.54 4.70
N GLN A 33 0.65 12.28 5.81
CA GLN A 33 1.78 12.94 6.46
C GLN A 33 2.66 11.96 7.25
N ARG A 34 2.06 10.83 7.67
CA ARG A 34 2.72 9.83 8.51
C ARG A 34 3.01 8.54 7.75
N SER A 35 2.36 8.32 6.60
CA SER A 35 2.43 7.03 5.88
C SER A 35 3.53 7.02 4.84
N THR A 36 4.36 5.99 4.90
CA THR A 36 5.47 5.80 3.97
C THR A 36 5.75 4.33 3.69
N ILE A 37 6.38 4.07 2.55
CA ILE A 37 6.97 2.78 2.21
C ILE A 37 8.48 3.01 2.13
N THR A 38 9.24 2.27 2.94
CA THR A 38 10.71 2.28 2.87
C THR A 38 11.14 1.12 1.98
N ILE A 39 11.98 1.39 0.99
CA ILE A 39 12.46 0.42 0.02
C ILE A 39 13.96 0.27 0.21
N HIS A 40 14.41 -0.95 0.47
CA HIS A 40 15.83 -1.31 0.52
C HIS A 40 16.26 -1.86 -0.83
N VAL A 41 17.27 -1.24 -1.40
CA VAL A 41 17.92 -1.62 -2.66
C VAL A 41 19.30 -2.14 -2.35
N GLY A 42 19.43 -3.44 -2.26
CA GLY A 42 20.71 -4.10 -1.97
C GLY A 42 21.66 -4.08 -3.17
N LYS A 43 22.91 -4.30 -2.93
CA LYS A 43 23.97 -4.38 -3.93
C LYS A 43 24.28 -5.82 -4.34
N ALA A 44 24.72 -6.00 -5.60
CA ALA A 44 25.12 -7.27 -6.19
C ALA A 44 26.32 -7.08 -7.14
N GLY A 45 26.81 -8.18 -7.70
CA GLY A 45 27.95 -8.20 -8.63
C GLY A 45 29.28 -8.53 -7.98
N LEU A 46 30.31 -8.74 -8.80
CA LEU A 46 31.64 -9.22 -8.36
C LEU A 46 32.34 -8.23 -7.41
N LEU A 47 32.13 -6.91 -7.57
CA LEU A 47 32.67 -5.87 -6.72
C LEU A 47 31.59 -5.24 -5.83
N SER A 48 30.60 -6.02 -5.41
CA SER A 48 29.53 -5.52 -4.54
C SER A 48 30.04 -4.94 -3.22
N ALA A 49 31.22 -5.36 -2.75
CA ALA A 49 31.85 -4.77 -1.57
C ALA A 49 32.19 -3.28 -1.72
N ALA A 50 32.44 -2.81 -2.94
CA ALA A 50 32.68 -1.40 -3.26
C ALA A 50 31.39 -0.59 -3.52
N GLY A 51 30.24 -1.25 -3.64
CA GLY A 51 28.94 -0.61 -3.78
C GLY A 51 28.33 -0.24 -2.43
N HIS A 52 27.24 0.52 -2.48
CA HIS A 52 26.45 0.92 -1.32
C HIS A 52 25.04 0.38 -1.45
N ASP A 53 24.41 0.02 -0.34
CA ASP A 53 22.99 -0.21 -0.28
C ASP A 53 22.29 1.15 -0.23
N HIS A 54 21.13 1.23 -0.88
CA HIS A 54 20.33 2.45 -0.89
C HIS A 54 18.98 2.22 -0.23
N TRP A 55 18.55 3.22 0.50
CA TRP A 55 17.23 3.26 1.09
C TRP A 55 16.42 4.35 0.40
N VAL A 56 15.26 4.00 -0.12
CA VAL A 56 14.34 4.94 -0.75
C VAL A 56 13.11 5.12 0.11
N ASN A 57 12.75 6.36 0.34
CA ASN A 57 11.49 6.73 0.98
C ASN A 57 10.45 7.03 -0.08
N ALA A 58 9.32 6.32 -0.04
CA ALA A 58 8.18 6.47 -0.93
C ALA A 58 6.96 6.90 -0.10
N PRO A 59 6.72 8.22 0.08
CA PRO A 59 5.59 8.72 0.86
C PRO A 59 4.28 8.39 0.15
N VAL A 60 3.29 7.91 0.90
CA VAL A 60 1.94 7.71 0.37
C VAL A 60 1.32 9.08 0.07
N SER A 61 0.83 9.27 -1.14
CA SER A 61 0.25 10.55 -1.60
C SER A 61 -1.27 10.60 -1.44
N SER A 62 -1.94 9.45 -1.50
CA SER A 62 -3.37 9.30 -1.20
C SER A 62 -3.70 7.83 -0.92
N GLY A 63 -4.84 7.58 -0.30
CA GLY A 63 -5.34 6.24 -0.10
C GLY A 63 -6.44 6.16 0.95
N MET A 64 -7.07 4.98 1.02
CA MET A 64 -8.11 4.69 1.99
C MET A 64 -8.11 3.21 2.38
N ILE A 65 -8.67 2.94 3.55
CA ILE A 65 -8.94 1.60 4.08
C ILE A 65 -10.42 1.53 4.45
N ARG A 66 -11.08 0.46 4.02
CA ARG A 66 -12.46 0.12 4.38
C ARG A 66 -12.47 -1.21 5.12
N GLU A 67 -13.21 -1.31 6.21
CA GLU A 67 -13.26 -2.54 7.01
C GLU A 67 -14.36 -3.51 6.53
N ALA A 68 -15.47 -2.99 6.00
CA ALA A 68 -16.59 -3.84 5.58
C ALA A 68 -17.35 -3.28 4.34
N PRO A 69 -17.30 -3.92 3.15
CA PRO A 69 -16.39 -5.01 2.82
C PRO A 69 -14.94 -4.55 2.84
N ALA A 70 -14.04 -5.44 3.28
CA ALA A 70 -12.65 -5.08 3.47
C ALA A 70 -11.97 -4.72 2.14
N TYR A 71 -11.36 -3.54 2.09
CA TYR A 71 -10.70 -3.00 0.91
C TYR A 71 -9.60 -2.01 1.30
N VAL A 72 -8.54 -1.96 0.53
CA VAL A 72 -7.48 -0.95 0.65
C VAL A 72 -6.99 -0.52 -0.73
N GLU A 73 -6.79 0.77 -0.88
CA GLU A 73 -6.05 1.34 -2.00
C GLU A 73 -5.11 2.44 -1.51
N PHE A 74 -4.00 2.60 -2.21
CA PHE A 74 -3.11 3.74 -2.02
C PHE A 74 -2.36 4.07 -3.31
N MET A 75 -1.86 5.30 -3.35
CA MET A 75 -1.06 5.82 -4.44
C MET A 75 0.20 6.50 -3.89
N VAL A 76 1.31 6.32 -4.60
CA VAL A 76 2.57 7.05 -4.43
C VAL A 76 2.84 7.86 -5.70
N GLU A 77 3.16 9.14 -5.57
CA GLU A 77 3.68 9.94 -6.65
C GLU A 77 5.18 9.70 -6.77
N THR A 78 5.64 9.16 -7.90
CA THR A 78 7.03 8.78 -8.09
C THR A 78 8.00 9.93 -7.96
N ALA A 79 7.58 11.15 -8.35
CA ALA A 79 8.38 12.37 -8.20
C ALA A 79 8.64 12.78 -6.72
N LYS A 80 7.86 12.23 -5.77
CA LYS A 80 8.06 12.49 -4.33
C LYS A 80 8.96 11.45 -3.65
N MET A 81 9.39 10.43 -4.38
CA MET A 81 10.29 9.43 -3.84
C MET A 81 11.71 9.99 -3.69
N THR A 82 12.34 9.69 -2.58
CA THR A 82 13.68 10.23 -2.25
C THR A 82 14.62 9.12 -1.78
N VAL A 83 15.85 9.16 -2.27
CA VAL A 83 16.94 8.34 -1.73
C VAL A 83 17.36 8.92 -0.39
N LYS A 84 17.42 8.08 0.64
CA LYS A 84 17.90 8.50 1.97
C LYS A 84 19.39 8.83 1.90
N PRO A 85 19.84 9.93 2.52
CA PRO A 85 21.25 10.28 2.57
C PRO A 85 22.11 9.18 3.20
N ASP A 86 23.24 8.84 2.54
CA ASP A 86 24.29 7.99 3.10
C ASP A 86 25.48 8.88 3.51
N PRO A 87 25.86 8.93 4.80
CA PRO A 87 27.00 9.74 5.25
C PRO A 87 28.35 9.40 4.60
N LYS A 88 28.45 8.24 3.94
CA LYS A 88 29.65 7.79 3.23
C LYS A 88 29.71 8.29 1.78
N VAL A 89 28.67 8.93 1.30
CA VAL A 89 28.52 9.40 -0.08
C VAL A 89 28.50 10.92 -0.07
N ASP A 90 29.32 11.56 -0.91
CA ASP A 90 29.33 13.01 -1.02
C ASP A 90 28.02 13.57 -1.63
N ALA A 91 27.75 14.84 -1.38
CA ALA A 91 26.50 15.48 -1.77
C ALA A 91 26.26 15.50 -3.29
N LYS A 92 27.32 15.58 -4.10
CA LYS A 92 27.20 15.55 -5.57
C LYS A 92 26.76 14.18 -6.06
N THR A 93 27.46 13.15 -5.62
CA THR A 93 27.13 11.74 -5.93
C THR A 93 25.71 11.40 -5.44
N GLN A 94 25.33 11.88 -4.25
CA GLN A 94 23.98 11.70 -3.72
C GLN A 94 22.90 12.31 -4.63
N ALA A 95 23.14 13.52 -5.13
CA ALA A 95 22.23 14.19 -6.07
C ALA A 95 22.14 13.45 -7.41
N GLU A 96 23.26 12.89 -7.90
CA GLU A 96 23.29 12.05 -9.11
C GLU A 96 22.48 10.76 -8.91
N ILE A 97 22.64 10.06 -7.79
CA ILE A 97 21.83 8.85 -7.46
C ILE A 97 20.33 9.19 -7.43
N GLN A 98 19.95 10.29 -6.79
CA GLN A 98 18.55 10.74 -6.76
C GLN A 98 18.01 11.01 -8.17
N LYS A 99 18.78 11.68 -8.99
CA LYS A 99 18.45 12.01 -10.38
C LYS A 99 18.29 10.73 -11.21
N ASP A 100 19.25 9.82 -11.14
CA ASP A 100 19.24 8.55 -11.90
C ASP A 100 18.06 7.66 -11.48
N MET A 101 17.72 7.63 -10.19
CA MET A 101 16.52 6.95 -9.72
C MET A 101 15.27 7.54 -10.37
N ALA A 102 15.14 8.86 -10.41
CA ALA A 102 13.95 9.52 -10.93
C ALA A 102 13.84 9.44 -12.46
N GLU A 103 14.94 9.68 -13.18
CA GLU A 103 14.93 9.83 -14.63
C GLU A 103 15.14 8.52 -15.38
N MET A 104 16.01 7.63 -14.86
CA MET A 104 16.43 6.41 -15.58
C MET A 104 15.81 5.14 -15.02
N THR A 105 15.58 5.07 -13.70
CA THR A 105 15.05 3.85 -13.07
C THR A 105 13.52 3.87 -13.03
N LEU A 106 12.93 4.93 -12.50
CA LEU A 106 11.49 5.08 -12.36
C LEU A 106 10.84 5.79 -13.55
N GLU A 107 11.62 6.50 -14.38
CA GLU A 107 11.12 7.31 -15.49
C GLU A 107 9.91 8.15 -15.06
N THR A 108 10.06 8.94 -13.98
CA THR A 108 8.96 9.61 -13.26
C THR A 108 8.10 10.51 -14.15
N GLY A 109 8.68 11.07 -15.20
CA GLY A 109 7.94 11.85 -16.22
C GLY A 109 6.97 11.01 -17.05
N LYS A 110 7.27 9.72 -17.24
CA LYS A 110 6.44 8.79 -18.01
C LYS A 110 5.52 7.96 -17.12
N PHE A 111 6.00 7.58 -15.95
CA PHE A 111 5.28 6.77 -14.97
C PHE A 111 5.13 7.53 -13.64
N PRO A 112 4.29 8.58 -13.59
CA PRO A 112 4.23 9.49 -12.45
C PRO A 112 3.60 8.88 -11.19
N ARG A 113 3.00 7.69 -11.26
CA ARG A 113 2.23 7.09 -10.16
C ARG A 113 2.50 5.61 -10.01
N ILE A 114 2.56 5.18 -8.76
CA ILE A 114 2.48 3.78 -8.35
C ILE A 114 1.15 3.62 -7.63
N VAL A 115 0.33 2.63 -8.03
CA VAL A 115 -1.02 2.44 -7.49
C VAL A 115 -1.19 1.00 -7.05
N PHE A 116 -1.68 0.81 -5.84
CA PHE A 116 -2.11 -0.48 -5.34
C PHE A 116 -3.62 -0.46 -5.09
N ARG A 117 -4.32 -1.53 -5.50
CA ARG A 117 -5.73 -1.76 -5.19
C ARG A 117 -5.93 -3.21 -4.79
N SER A 118 -6.48 -3.43 -3.60
CA SER A 118 -6.78 -4.79 -3.17
C SER A 118 -7.92 -5.40 -3.99
N THR A 119 -7.73 -6.66 -4.37
CA THR A 119 -8.77 -7.50 -4.99
C THR A 119 -9.37 -8.47 -3.98
N ARG A 120 -8.62 -8.75 -2.90
CA ARG A 120 -9.07 -9.63 -1.81
C ARG A 120 -8.37 -9.27 -0.49
N VAL A 121 -9.15 -9.28 0.60
CA VAL A 121 -8.64 -9.08 1.96
C VAL A 121 -9.22 -10.15 2.86
N ASP A 122 -8.38 -11.08 3.33
CA ASP A 122 -8.75 -12.18 4.21
C ASP A 122 -8.20 -11.92 5.62
N LYS A 123 -9.05 -11.93 6.63
CA LYS A 123 -8.60 -11.92 8.03
C LYS A 123 -7.98 -13.29 8.35
N VAL A 124 -6.71 -13.32 8.75
CA VAL A 124 -5.97 -14.56 9.05
C VAL A 124 -5.75 -14.77 10.54
N ALA A 125 -5.72 -13.69 11.32
CA ALA A 125 -5.67 -13.69 12.78
C ALA A 125 -6.21 -12.37 13.32
N ASP A 126 -6.24 -12.20 14.65
CA ASP A 126 -6.56 -10.91 15.24
C ASP A 126 -5.54 -9.86 14.84
N ALA A 127 -6.04 -8.71 14.34
CA ALA A 127 -5.25 -7.62 13.81
C ALA A 127 -4.26 -8.05 12.70
N GLN A 128 -4.56 -9.13 11.95
CA GLN A 128 -3.74 -9.59 10.83
C GLN A 128 -4.60 -9.96 9.62
N TRP A 129 -4.15 -9.54 8.43
CA TRP A 129 -4.84 -9.79 7.16
C TRP A 129 -3.85 -10.21 6.08
N LYS A 130 -4.29 -11.14 5.24
CA LYS A 130 -3.68 -11.41 3.94
C LYS A 130 -4.37 -10.54 2.91
N VAL A 131 -3.66 -9.57 2.37
CA VAL A 131 -4.14 -8.62 1.38
C VAL A 131 -3.55 -8.97 0.02
N THR A 132 -4.39 -9.35 -0.92
CA THR A 132 -4.01 -9.56 -2.32
C THR A 132 -4.57 -8.41 -3.15
N GLY A 133 -3.79 -7.88 -4.08
CA GLY A 133 -4.22 -6.76 -4.91
C GLY A 133 -3.32 -6.56 -6.11
N ASP A 134 -3.74 -5.69 -7.00
CA ASP A 134 -3.02 -5.31 -8.21
C ASP A 134 -2.12 -4.12 -7.91
N LEU A 135 -0.82 -4.29 -8.17
CA LEU A 135 0.18 -3.24 -8.11
C LEU A 135 0.50 -2.78 -9.54
N ALA A 136 0.15 -1.53 -9.85
CA ALA A 136 0.56 -0.85 -11.08
C ALA A 136 1.84 -0.05 -10.79
N LEU A 137 2.94 -0.45 -11.40
CA LEU A 137 4.27 0.14 -11.24
C LEU A 137 4.95 0.16 -12.62
N HIS A 138 5.53 1.30 -13.00
CA HIS A 138 6.31 1.45 -14.23
C HIS A 138 5.60 0.94 -15.50
N GLY A 139 4.29 1.19 -15.59
CA GLY A 139 3.44 0.78 -16.72
C GLY A 139 3.03 -0.70 -16.73
N VAL A 140 3.48 -1.50 -15.76
CA VAL A 140 3.12 -2.92 -15.62
C VAL A 140 2.22 -3.10 -14.40
N THR A 141 1.16 -3.90 -14.53
CA THR A 141 0.29 -4.28 -13.42
C THR A 141 0.44 -5.76 -13.11
N LYS A 142 0.77 -6.08 -11.87
CA LYS A 142 0.90 -7.47 -11.39
C LYS A 142 0.20 -7.67 -10.05
N PRO A 143 -0.34 -8.87 -9.78
CA PRO A 143 -0.87 -9.20 -8.46
C PRO A 143 0.27 -9.33 -7.45
N VAL A 144 0.07 -8.73 -6.29
CA VAL A 144 0.96 -8.87 -5.12
C VAL A 144 0.16 -9.27 -3.90
N THR A 145 0.80 -9.95 -2.95
CA THR A 145 0.18 -10.38 -1.71
C THR A 145 1.02 -9.90 -0.53
N LEU A 146 0.37 -9.26 0.44
CA LEU A 146 0.96 -8.72 1.64
C LEU A 146 0.36 -9.40 2.88
N LEU A 147 1.18 -9.70 3.87
CA LEU A 147 0.71 -10.03 5.21
C LEU A 147 0.75 -8.75 6.06
N VAL A 148 -0.42 -8.19 6.32
CA VAL A 148 -0.58 -6.91 7.02
C VAL A 148 -0.89 -7.17 8.49
N LYS A 149 -0.22 -6.42 9.38
CA LYS A 149 -0.48 -6.39 10.83
C LYS A 149 -0.91 -4.98 11.24
N ARG A 150 -1.87 -4.90 12.17
CA ARG A 150 -2.31 -3.63 12.75
C ARG A 150 -1.91 -3.52 14.22
N MET A 151 -1.39 -2.36 14.59
CA MET A 151 -1.15 -1.96 15.97
C MET A 151 -1.69 -0.53 16.18
N GLY A 152 -2.81 -0.39 16.88
CA GLY A 152 -3.49 0.89 17.02
C GLY A 152 -3.99 1.44 15.68
N ASP A 153 -3.51 2.62 15.30
CA ASP A 153 -3.79 3.29 14.03
C ASP A 153 -2.77 2.97 12.90
N THR A 154 -1.82 2.07 13.16
CA THR A 154 -0.73 1.74 12.26
C THR A 154 -0.93 0.36 11.64
N TYR A 155 -0.82 0.28 10.31
CA TYR A 155 -0.75 -0.96 9.56
C TYR A 155 0.67 -1.14 9.02
N THR A 156 1.26 -2.30 9.27
CA THR A 156 2.60 -2.64 8.82
C THR A 156 2.58 -3.88 7.95
N ALA A 157 3.45 -3.91 6.96
CA ALA A 157 3.70 -5.09 6.13
C ALA A 157 5.15 -5.09 5.67
N HIS A 158 5.65 -6.27 5.32
CA HIS A 158 6.92 -6.46 4.63
C HIS A 158 6.69 -7.32 3.41
N THR A 159 7.39 -7.03 2.31
CA THR A 159 7.39 -7.88 1.11
C THR A 159 8.65 -7.69 0.31
N VAL A 160 8.90 -8.62 -0.61
CA VAL A 160 9.99 -8.54 -1.59
C VAL A 160 9.37 -8.51 -2.99
N LEU A 161 9.82 -7.57 -3.81
CA LEU A 161 9.43 -7.45 -5.22
C LEU A 161 10.67 -7.51 -6.11
N LYS A 162 10.52 -8.01 -7.33
CA LYS A 162 11.57 -7.93 -8.35
C LYS A 162 11.34 -6.72 -9.26
N GLN A 163 12.38 -5.93 -9.47
CA GLN A 163 12.36 -4.80 -10.38
C GLN A 163 12.00 -5.23 -11.81
N THR A 164 12.60 -6.35 -12.27
CA THR A 164 12.35 -6.90 -13.60
C THR A 164 10.92 -7.38 -13.82
N ASP A 165 10.18 -7.72 -12.76
CA ASP A 165 8.76 -8.04 -12.83
C ASP A 165 7.91 -6.85 -13.33
N PHE A 166 8.39 -5.63 -13.12
CA PHE A 166 7.73 -4.39 -13.52
C PHE A 166 8.47 -3.66 -14.63
N ALA A 167 9.22 -4.39 -15.47
CA ALA A 167 10.01 -3.86 -16.56
C ALA A 167 11.03 -2.77 -16.14
N ILE A 168 11.42 -2.72 -14.86
CA ILE A 168 12.49 -1.87 -14.35
C ILE A 168 13.80 -2.65 -14.46
N LYS A 169 14.77 -2.06 -15.15
CA LYS A 169 16.11 -2.65 -15.27
C LYS A 169 16.95 -2.24 -14.04
N PRO A 170 17.45 -3.21 -13.24
CA PRO A 170 18.34 -2.88 -12.13
C PRO A 170 19.55 -2.07 -12.58
N VAL A 171 19.88 -1.02 -11.84
CA VAL A 171 21.03 -0.15 -12.15
C VAL A 171 22.29 -0.97 -12.17
N SER A 172 23.15 -0.71 -13.16
CA SER A 172 24.40 -1.39 -13.34
C SER A 172 25.47 -0.38 -13.73
N VAL A 173 26.56 -0.31 -12.97
CA VAL A 173 27.70 0.56 -13.21
C VAL A 173 29.00 -0.23 -13.40
N ALA A 174 30.06 0.44 -13.85
CA ALA A 174 31.36 -0.18 -14.11
C ALA A 174 31.25 -1.45 -14.99
N SER A 175 30.57 -1.35 -16.14
CA SER A 175 30.36 -2.46 -17.09
C SER A 175 29.70 -3.70 -16.45
N GLY A 176 28.85 -3.51 -15.43
CA GLY A 176 28.10 -4.59 -14.81
C GLY A 176 28.77 -5.24 -13.60
N VAL A 177 29.92 -4.71 -13.17
CA VAL A 177 30.68 -5.26 -12.04
C VAL A 177 30.06 -4.89 -10.69
N ILE A 178 29.37 -3.75 -10.63
CA ILE A 178 28.54 -3.32 -9.50
C ILE A 178 27.11 -3.17 -10.00
N LYS A 179 26.15 -3.81 -9.33
CA LYS A 179 24.74 -3.80 -9.70
C LYS A 179 23.87 -3.60 -8.47
N ALA A 180 22.70 -3.00 -8.67
CA ALA A 180 21.60 -3.14 -7.72
C ALA A 180 21.04 -4.57 -7.80
N LYS A 181 20.60 -5.13 -6.67
CA LYS A 181 19.83 -6.37 -6.66
C LYS A 181 18.51 -6.17 -7.42
N ASP A 182 18.05 -7.23 -8.07
CA ASP A 182 16.71 -7.25 -8.68
C ASP A 182 15.62 -7.23 -7.61
N GLU A 183 15.83 -7.95 -6.52
CA GLU A 183 14.95 -8.00 -5.37
C GLU A 183 15.05 -6.70 -4.55
N LEU A 184 13.90 -6.08 -4.34
CA LEU A 184 13.69 -4.93 -3.45
C LEU A 184 12.93 -5.41 -2.22
N GLU A 185 13.42 -5.06 -1.03
CA GLU A 185 12.69 -5.28 0.22
C GLU A 185 11.88 -4.03 0.55
N LEU A 186 10.59 -4.20 0.82
CA LEU A 186 9.65 -3.11 1.07
C LEU A 186 9.05 -3.23 2.46
N ASP A 187 9.21 -2.19 3.27
CA ASP A 187 8.59 -2.05 4.58
C ASP A 187 7.51 -0.96 4.54
N PHE A 188 6.29 -1.34 4.89
CA PHE A 188 5.13 -0.47 4.91
C PHE A 188 4.86 0.02 6.32
N ALA A 189 4.68 1.33 6.48
CA ALA A 189 4.15 1.97 7.66
C ALA A 189 2.99 2.88 7.25
N ILE A 190 1.78 2.38 7.34
CA ILE A 190 0.56 3.07 6.90
C ILE A 190 -0.27 3.43 8.11
N PHE A 191 -0.58 4.69 8.25
CA PHE A 191 -1.38 5.25 9.33
C PHE A 191 -2.75 5.66 8.81
N THR A 192 -3.78 5.46 9.62
CA THR A 192 -5.11 5.99 9.32
C THR A 192 -5.32 7.30 10.05
N ARG A 193 -6.08 8.21 9.45
CA ARG A 193 -6.56 9.40 10.16
C ARG A 193 -7.54 8.95 11.25
N ARG A 194 -7.36 9.49 12.44
CA ARG A 194 -8.37 9.33 13.49
C ARG A 194 -9.63 10.09 13.06
N PRO A 195 -10.81 9.51 13.29
CA PRO A 195 -12.08 10.22 13.05
C PRO A 195 -12.19 11.47 13.90
#